data_9e89879e660cc8864fc76f4d407f547f
#
_entry.id   9e89879e660cc8864fc76f4d407f547f
#
_cell.length_a   1.000
_cell.length_b   1.000
_cell.length_c   1.000
_cell.angle_alpha   90.00
_cell.angle_beta   90.00
_cell.angle_gamma   90.00
#
_symmetry.space_group_name_H-M   'P 1'
#
loop_
_entity.id
_entity.type
_entity.pdbx_description
1 polymer ?
#
loop_
_entity_poly.entity_id
_entity_poly.type
_entity_poly.pdbx_seq_one_letter_code
_entity_poly.pdbx_strand_id
1 'polypeptide(L)'
;CTGHRADDVIVKVPMGTLVRDDATGVRLADLIEDGQEYVVAKGGRGGKGNACYATSTNRAPTFAEKGEPGENRWVKLELKLLADVGLVGYPSVGKSSIIAQVSAARPEIAAYHFTTLTPVLGVVRIDAERSFVLADIPGLIEGAHQGVGLGYDFLRHVERTKVLLHVLDVSGTDGRDPIDDFEKINFELKEYSDKLARRKQLVVANKMDLPEGRENFERVKKYVEEKGFEIMPVSAATGDGLQALMFKAYEMLQDFAPEEDEEENLLIEEIDPDSFEVVPGNDTDFEVRGKNIERLVAMTNFDNDEALYRF
;
A
#
# COMPACT_ATOMS: atom_id res chain seq x y z
N CYS A 1 16.82 -41.20 -12.62
CA CYS A 1 15.87 -40.11 -12.91
C CYS A 1 16.08 -38.99 -11.90
N THR A 2 15.94 -37.76 -12.29
CA THR A 2 15.96 -36.60 -11.41
C THR A 2 14.56 -36.41 -10.81
N GLY A 3 14.43 -35.84 -9.64
CA GLY A 3 13.14 -35.52 -9.04
C GLY A 3 12.29 -34.60 -9.93
N HIS A 4 10.98 -34.74 -9.86
CA HIS A 4 10.06 -33.94 -10.65
C HIS A 4 10.01 -32.51 -10.09
N ARG A 5 9.99 -31.51 -10.96
CA ARG A 5 9.78 -30.11 -10.60
C ARG A 5 8.28 -29.82 -10.56
N ALA A 6 7.80 -29.19 -9.49
CA ALA A 6 6.44 -28.65 -9.43
C ALA A 6 6.39 -27.30 -10.15
N ASP A 7 5.20 -26.92 -10.57
CA ASP A 7 4.93 -25.60 -11.13
C ASP A 7 4.87 -24.54 -10.03
N ASP A 8 5.16 -23.29 -10.40
CA ASP A 8 5.06 -22.17 -9.48
C ASP A 8 3.60 -21.87 -9.13
N VAL A 9 3.33 -21.58 -7.87
CA VAL A 9 2.02 -21.17 -7.38
C VAL A 9 1.94 -19.66 -7.36
N ILE A 10 1.07 -19.08 -8.18
CA ILE A 10 0.87 -17.64 -8.28
C ILE A 10 -0.38 -17.25 -7.51
N VAL A 11 -0.22 -16.39 -6.51
CA VAL A 11 -1.32 -15.77 -5.76
C VAL A 11 -1.52 -14.35 -6.30
N LYS A 12 -2.66 -14.11 -6.96
CA LYS A 12 -3.00 -12.79 -7.49
C LYS A 12 -3.55 -11.92 -6.37
N VAL A 13 -3.00 -10.71 -6.25
CA VAL A 13 -3.41 -9.70 -5.27
C VAL A 13 -3.69 -8.38 -5.98
N PRO A 14 -4.53 -7.48 -5.42
CA PRO A 14 -4.73 -6.14 -5.97
C PRO A 14 -3.46 -5.30 -5.89
N MET A 15 -3.35 -4.28 -6.74
CA MET A 15 -2.31 -3.24 -6.62
C MET A 15 -2.41 -2.56 -5.25
N GLY A 16 -1.26 -2.15 -4.71
CA GLY A 16 -1.18 -1.56 -3.37
C GLY A 16 -1.16 -2.59 -2.24
N THR A 17 -0.93 -3.87 -2.56
CA THR A 17 -0.74 -4.90 -1.54
C THR A 17 0.68 -4.87 -0.98
N LEU A 18 0.79 -4.65 0.33
CA LEU A 18 2.02 -4.77 1.08
C LEU A 18 2.20 -6.20 1.57
N VAL A 19 3.38 -6.76 1.34
CA VAL A 19 3.75 -8.09 1.81
C VAL A 19 4.71 -7.94 2.99
N ARG A 20 4.33 -8.45 4.17
CA ARG A 20 5.18 -8.48 5.37
C ARG A 20 5.44 -9.90 5.80
N ASP A 21 6.61 -10.12 6.37
CA ASP A 21 6.91 -11.36 7.09
C ASP A 21 6.12 -11.36 8.41
N ASP A 22 5.33 -12.42 8.67
CA ASP A 22 4.46 -12.48 9.84
C ASP A 22 5.24 -12.61 11.16
N ALA A 23 6.40 -13.26 11.13
CA ALA A 23 7.21 -13.49 12.33
C ALA A 23 8.02 -12.27 12.74
N THR A 24 8.57 -11.53 11.77
CA THR A 24 9.47 -10.39 12.02
C THR A 24 8.79 -9.05 11.84
N GLY A 25 7.63 -9.00 11.17
CA GLY A 25 6.95 -7.77 10.77
C GLY A 25 7.67 -6.99 9.66
N VAL A 26 8.80 -7.48 9.17
CA VAL A 26 9.61 -6.81 8.15
C VAL A 26 8.85 -6.73 6.82
N ARG A 27 8.90 -5.58 6.17
CA ARG A 27 8.36 -5.38 4.82
C ARG A 27 9.21 -6.16 3.82
N LEU A 28 8.58 -7.07 3.09
CA LEU A 28 9.20 -7.87 2.04
C LEU A 28 9.02 -7.26 0.65
N ALA A 29 7.81 -6.77 0.37
CA ALA A 29 7.50 -6.12 -0.91
C ALA A 29 6.32 -5.16 -0.79
N ASP A 30 6.22 -4.22 -1.73
CA ASP A 30 5.07 -3.36 -1.96
C ASP A 30 4.70 -3.47 -3.44
N LEU A 31 3.53 -4.04 -3.72
CA LEU A 31 3.08 -4.35 -5.07
C LEU A 31 2.20 -3.21 -5.59
N ILE A 32 2.85 -2.14 -6.07
CA ILE A 32 2.18 -0.88 -6.47
C ILE A 32 1.89 -0.79 -7.97
N GLU A 33 2.56 -1.61 -8.80
CA GLU A 33 2.44 -1.59 -10.25
C GLU A 33 1.64 -2.80 -10.76
N ASP A 34 0.91 -2.63 -11.86
CA ASP A 34 0.21 -3.74 -12.50
C ASP A 34 1.21 -4.73 -13.10
N GLY A 35 1.00 -6.02 -12.81
CA GLY A 35 1.89 -7.09 -13.25
C GLY A 35 3.20 -7.21 -12.46
N GLN A 36 3.39 -6.43 -11.40
CA GLN A 36 4.53 -6.58 -10.50
C GLN A 36 4.46 -7.92 -9.75
N GLU A 37 5.58 -8.63 -9.68
CA GLU A 37 5.67 -9.94 -9.04
C GLU A 37 6.74 -9.94 -7.93
N TYR A 38 6.48 -10.68 -6.87
CA TYR A 38 7.44 -10.92 -5.80
C TYR A 38 7.45 -12.38 -5.36
N VAL A 39 8.65 -12.97 -5.27
CA VAL A 39 8.82 -14.36 -4.83
C VAL A 39 8.92 -14.41 -3.30
N VAL A 40 7.84 -14.84 -2.67
CA VAL A 40 7.72 -14.92 -1.20
C VAL A 40 8.53 -16.07 -0.61
N ALA A 41 8.50 -17.23 -1.26
CA ALA A 41 9.21 -18.44 -0.84
C ALA A 41 9.69 -19.20 -2.08
N LYS A 42 10.93 -19.67 -2.04
CA LYS A 42 11.52 -20.43 -3.14
C LYS A 42 11.27 -21.92 -2.96
N GLY A 43 10.90 -22.60 -4.03
CA GLY A 43 10.82 -24.05 -4.05
C GLY A 43 12.19 -24.71 -3.95
N GLY A 44 12.26 -25.88 -3.33
CA GLY A 44 13.48 -26.67 -3.26
C GLY A 44 13.84 -27.31 -4.60
N ARG A 45 15.11 -27.59 -4.78
CA ARG A 45 15.63 -28.29 -5.95
C ARG A 45 15.31 -29.78 -5.86
N GLY A 46 14.93 -30.41 -6.98
CA GLY A 46 14.77 -31.85 -7.07
C GLY A 46 16.08 -32.61 -6.84
N GLY A 47 16.04 -33.67 -6.05
CA GLY A 47 17.20 -34.52 -5.78
C GLY A 47 17.71 -35.22 -7.03
N LYS A 48 19.00 -35.52 -7.08
CA LYS A 48 19.63 -36.27 -8.14
C LYS A 48 19.41 -37.79 -7.93
N GLY A 49 18.89 -38.45 -8.93
CA GLY A 49 18.73 -39.90 -8.94
C GLY A 49 20.08 -40.64 -9.00
N ASN A 50 20.09 -41.92 -8.65
CA ASN A 50 21.27 -42.78 -8.59
C ASN A 50 22.12 -42.79 -9.91
N ALA A 51 21.46 -42.68 -11.05
CA ALA A 51 22.18 -42.65 -12.33
C ALA A 51 23.16 -41.47 -12.46
N CYS A 52 22.92 -40.35 -11.74
CA CYS A 52 23.84 -39.19 -11.71
C CYS A 52 25.14 -39.49 -10.96
N TYR A 53 25.16 -40.54 -10.17
CA TYR A 53 26.29 -40.93 -9.31
C TYR A 53 27.03 -42.16 -9.84
N ALA A 54 26.68 -42.69 -11.01
CA ALA A 54 27.38 -43.78 -11.63
C ALA A 54 28.80 -43.36 -12.04
N THR A 55 29.77 -44.18 -11.65
CA THR A 55 31.20 -44.01 -12.00
C THR A 55 31.69 -45.27 -12.72
N SER A 56 32.92 -45.21 -13.24
CA SER A 56 33.58 -46.38 -13.89
C SER A 56 33.77 -47.56 -12.93
N THR A 57 33.91 -47.26 -11.63
CA THR A 57 34.12 -48.28 -10.56
C THR A 57 32.81 -48.70 -9.91
N ASN A 58 31.82 -47.79 -9.79
CA ASN A 58 30.48 -48.11 -9.30
C ASN A 58 29.45 -47.72 -10.36
N ARG A 59 29.05 -48.69 -11.21
CA ARG A 59 28.11 -48.46 -12.34
C ARG A 59 26.66 -48.45 -11.92
N ALA A 60 26.33 -48.93 -10.76
CA ALA A 60 24.96 -49.02 -10.25
C ALA A 60 24.87 -48.62 -8.76
N PRO A 61 25.09 -47.32 -8.45
CA PRO A 61 24.97 -46.85 -7.05
C PRO A 61 23.56 -47.10 -6.50
N THR A 62 23.48 -47.44 -5.23
CA THR A 62 22.20 -47.76 -4.54
C THR A 62 21.57 -46.54 -3.87
N PHE A 63 22.27 -45.41 -3.87
CA PHE A 63 21.81 -44.19 -3.25
C PHE A 63 21.34 -43.13 -4.28
N ALA A 64 20.48 -42.24 -3.81
CA ALA A 64 20.03 -41.05 -4.51
C ALA A 64 19.86 -39.92 -3.49
N GLU A 65 19.99 -38.68 -3.94
CA GLU A 65 19.65 -37.51 -3.11
C GLU A 65 18.13 -37.36 -2.98
N LYS A 66 17.68 -37.02 -1.80
CA LYS A 66 16.32 -36.50 -1.59
C LYS A 66 16.20 -35.09 -2.20
N GLY A 67 14.98 -34.63 -2.48
CA GLY A 67 14.76 -33.26 -2.88
C GLY A 67 15.11 -32.29 -1.74
N GLU A 68 15.58 -31.11 -2.13
CA GLU A 68 15.80 -30.01 -1.22
C GLU A 68 14.44 -29.53 -0.66
N PRO A 69 14.32 -29.31 0.66
CA PRO A 69 13.11 -28.71 1.22
C PRO A 69 12.93 -27.30 0.65
N GLY A 70 11.71 -26.93 0.26
CA GLY A 70 11.38 -25.57 -0.12
C GLY A 70 11.33 -24.64 1.09
N GLU A 71 11.42 -23.36 0.84
CA GLU A 71 11.21 -22.33 1.87
C GLU A 71 9.75 -22.36 2.33
N ASN A 72 9.54 -22.21 3.63
CA ASN A 72 8.22 -22.08 4.25
C ASN A 72 8.21 -20.77 5.05
N ARG A 73 7.27 -19.89 4.70
CA ARG A 73 7.15 -18.56 5.33
C ARG A 73 5.69 -18.18 5.49
N TRP A 74 5.35 -17.70 6.65
CA TRP A 74 4.09 -17.03 6.88
C TRP A 74 4.23 -15.56 6.50
N VAL A 75 3.30 -15.07 5.69
CA VAL A 75 3.27 -13.67 5.28
C VAL A 75 1.92 -13.06 5.59
N LYS A 76 1.95 -11.82 6.03
CA LYS A 76 0.78 -10.99 6.20
C LYS A 76 0.63 -10.11 4.97
N LEU A 77 -0.51 -10.24 4.29
CA LEU A 77 -0.88 -9.38 3.17
C LEU A 77 -1.77 -8.27 3.70
N GLU A 78 -1.32 -7.04 3.56
CA GLU A 78 -2.07 -5.85 3.91
C GLU A 78 -2.43 -5.11 2.63
N LEU A 79 -3.72 -5.03 2.32
CA LEU A 79 -4.16 -4.19 1.22
C LEU A 79 -4.16 -2.74 1.69
N LYS A 80 -3.23 -1.96 1.18
CA LYS A 80 -3.22 -0.51 1.34
C LYS A 80 -4.09 0.05 0.23
N LEU A 81 -5.35 0.28 0.52
CA LEU A 81 -6.25 1.00 -0.38
C LEU A 81 -5.74 2.44 -0.50
N LEU A 82 -5.01 2.66 -1.59
CA LEU A 82 -4.55 3.97 -1.98
C LEU A 82 -5.72 4.65 -2.70
N ALA A 83 -6.28 5.67 -2.09
CA ALA A 83 -7.04 6.63 -2.87
C ALA A 83 -6.04 7.46 -3.68
N ASP A 84 -6.25 7.57 -4.96
CA ASP A 84 -5.45 8.45 -5.81
C ASP A 84 -5.69 9.91 -5.45
N VAL A 85 -6.94 10.24 -5.12
CA VAL A 85 -7.41 11.59 -4.78
C VAL A 85 -8.10 11.58 -3.42
N GLY A 86 -7.66 12.45 -2.52
CA GLY A 86 -8.28 12.65 -1.20
C GLY A 86 -9.16 13.89 -1.15
N LEU A 87 -10.38 13.78 -0.62
CA LEU A 87 -11.21 14.93 -0.29
C LEU A 87 -10.93 15.38 1.14
N VAL A 88 -10.58 16.64 1.31
CA VAL A 88 -10.38 17.29 2.61
C VAL A 88 -11.33 18.48 2.75
N GLY A 89 -11.73 18.80 3.94
CA GLY A 89 -12.67 19.90 4.20
C GLY A 89 -13.53 19.66 5.43
N TYR A 90 -14.16 20.68 5.94
CA TYR A 90 -15.02 20.65 7.12
C TYR A 90 -16.20 19.68 6.95
N PRO A 91 -16.82 19.20 8.05
CA PRO A 91 -18.08 18.49 7.98
C PRO A 91 -19.14 19.34 7.25
N SER A 92 -20.07 18.69 6.57
CA SER A 92 -21.21 19.32 5.87
C SER A 92 -20.85 20.20 4.65
N VAL A 93 -19.55 20.31 4.26
CA VAL A 93 -19.19 21.05 3.02
C VAL A 93 -19.58 20.31 1.74
N GLY A 94 -20.02 19.05 1.85
CA GLY A 94 -20.52 18.26 0.72
C GLY A 94 -19.54 17.22 0.15
N LYS A 95 -18.47 16.83 0.86
CA LYS A 95 -17.51 15.81 0.40
C LYS A 95 -18.17 14.49 0.00
N SER A 96 -18.96 13.92 0.91
CA SER A 96 -19.67 12.65 0.66
C SER A 96 -20.72 12.77 -0.46
N SER A 97 -21.31 13.96 -0.65
CA SER A 97 -22.22 14.24 -1.76
C SER A 97 -21.49 14.26 -3.09
N ILE A 98 -20.29 14.84 -3.14
CA ILE A 98 -19.43 14.81 -4.33
C ILE A 98 -19.11 13.34 -4.69
N ILE A 99 -18.64 12.54 -3.74
CA ILE A 99 -18.34 11.11 -3.99
C ILE A 99 -19.57 10.38 -4.52
N ALA A 100 -20.73 10.58 -3.90
CA ALA A 100 -21.97 9.92 -4.31
C ALA A 100 -22.38 10.26 -5.75
N GLN A 101 -22.15 11.50 -6.19
CA GLN A 101 -22.49 11.97 -7.53
C GLN A 101 -21.52 11.49 -8.62
N VAL A 102 -20.21 11.40 -8.30
CA VAL A 102 -19.18 11.09 -9.31
C VAL A 102 -18.79 9.62 -9.36
N SER A 103 -19.17 8.84 -8.35
CA SER A 103 -18.82 7.41 -8.28
C SER A 103 -19.61 6.61 -9.31
N ALA A 104 -18.89 5.78 -10.10
CA ALA A 104 -19.48 4.88 -11.08
C ALA A 104 -20.25 3.70 -10.47
N ALA A 105 -20.00 3.39 -9.20
CA ALA A 105 -20.70 2.41 -8.39
C ALA A 105 -21.16 3.08 -7.09
N ARG A 106 -22.01 2.40 -6.30
CA ARG A 106 -22.35 2.91 -4.98
C ARG A 106 -21.07 3.08 -4.15
N PRO A 107 -20.86 4.25 -3.52
CA PRO A 107 -19.70 4.44 -2.65
C PRO A 107 -19.67 3.35 -1.58
N GLU A 108 -18.51 2.76 -1.38
CA GLU A 108 -18.32 1.73 -0.35
C GLU A 108 -17.77 2.37 0.92
N ILE A 109 -18.36 2.00 2.04
CA ILE A 109 -17.86 2.33 3.36
C ILE A 109 -16.80 1.28 3.70
N ALA A 110 -15.54 1.67 3.67
CA ALA A 110 -14.45 0.76 4.00
C ALA A 110 -14.27 0.68 5.53
N ALA A 111 -14.70 -0.45 6.12
CA ALA A 111 -14.50 -0.71 7.54
C ALA A 111 -13.06 -1.23 7.77
N TYR A 112 -12.17 -0.34 8.16
CA TYR A 112 -10.83 -0.71 8.59
C TYR A 112 -10.81 -0.96 10.10
N HIS A 113 -10.28 -2.12 10.53
CA HIS A 113 -10.20 -2.51 11.95
C HIS A 113 -9.35 -1.56 12.81
N PHE A 114 -8.60 -0.66 12.18
CA PHE A 114 -7.71 0.30 12.84
C PHE A 114 -8.20 1.76 12.76
N THR A 115 -9.39 2.02 12.21
CA THR A 115 -9.95 3.38 12.14
C THR A 115 -11.18 3.52 13.02
N THR A 116 -11.23 4.59 13.80
CA THR A 116 -12.44 5.00 14.52
C THR A 116 -13.46 5.69 13.61
N LEU A 117 -12.98 6.21 12.47
CA LEU A 117 -13.77 6.86 11.44
C LEU A 117 -13.65 6.05 10.13
N THR A 118 -14.77 5.75 9.53
CA THR A 118 -14.85 4.95 8.31
C THR A 118 -14.78 5.85 7.07
N PRO A 119 -13.73 5.74 6.24
CA PRO A 119 -13.66 6.51 5.01
C PRO A 119 -14.68 6.01 3.99
N VAL A 120 -15.21 6.93 3.21
CA VAL A 120 -16.07 6.63 2.06
C VAL A 120 -15.21 6.65 0.82
N LEU A 121 -15.25 5.55 0.07
CA LEU A 121 -14.50 5.40 -1.17
C LEU A 121 -15.44 5.41 -2.36
N GLY A 122 -15.03 6.06 -3.45
CA GLY A 122 -15.73 6.06 -4.72
C GLY A 122 -14.78 5.84 -5.89
N VAL A 123 -15.16 4.99 -6.83
CA VAL A 123 -14.43 4.82 -8.08
C VAL A 123 -14.98 5.80 -9.10
N VAL A 124 -14.18 6.75 -9.51
CA VAL A 124 -14.51 7.73 -10.54
C VAL A 124 -14.05 7.19 -11.88
N ARG A 125 -14.99 7.10 -12.84
CA ARG A 125 -14.69 6.69 -14.20
C ARG A 125 -14.70 7.92 -15.11
N ILE A 126 -13.57 8.21 -15.74
CA ILE A 126 -13.44 9.30 -16.71
C ILE A 126 -13.94 8.82 -18.07
N ASP A 127 -13.52 7.62 -18.49
CA ASP A 127 -13.96 6.94 -19.72
C ASP A 127 -13.86 5.41 -19.59
N ALA A 128 -13.82 4.69 -20.73
CA ALA A 128 -13.78 3.22 -20.72
C ALA A 128 -12.47 2.63 -20.16
N GLU A 129 -11.38 3.37 -20.26
CA GLU A 129 -10.04 2.90 -19.90
C GLU A 129 -9.45 3.64 -18.68
N ARG A 130 -9.97 4.83 -18.34
CA ARG A 130 -9.43 5.70 -17.31
C ARG A 130 -10.35 5.82 -16.12
N SER A 131 -9.84 5.46 -14.96
CA SER A 131 -10.52 5.59 -13.69
C SER A 131 -9.52 5.87 -12.57
N PHE A 132 -9.99 6.40 -11.46
CA PHE A 132 -9.20 6.61 -10.24
C PHE A 132 -10.08 6.46 -9.02
N VAL A 133 -9.45 6.28 -7.85
CA VAL A 133 -10.15 6.13 -6.58
C VAL A 133 -10.14 7.46 -5.83
N LEU A 134 -11.34 7.90 -5.44
CA LEU A 134 -11.57 9.08 -4.63
C LEU A 134 -11.96 8.67 -3.21
N ALA A 135 -11.33 9.25 -2.20
CA ALA A 135 -11.63 8.97 -0.79
C ALA A 135 -12.06 10.24 -0.04
N ASP A 136 -13.10 10.13 0.77
CA ASP A 136 -13.37 11.11 1.83
C ASP A 136 -12.38 10.85 2.96
N ILE A 137 -11.64 11.89 3.36
CA ILE A 137 -10.71 11.85 4.47
C ILE A 137 -11.40 12.48 5.69
N PRO A 138 -12.12 11.68 6.49
CA PRO A 138 -12.80 12.20 7.67
C PRO A 138 -11.78 12.53 8.76
N GLY A 139 -12.04 13.56 9.57
CA GLY A 139 -11.33 13.79 10.83
C GLY A 139 -10.00 14.49 10.76
N LEU A 140 -9.67 15.20 9.65
CA LEU A 140 -8.59 16.19 9.64
C LEU A 140 -8.95 17.46 10.45
N ILE A 141 -10.13 17.50 11.07
CA ILE A 141 -10.67 18.69 11.74
C ILE A 141 -10.88 18.39 13.22
N GLU A 142 -10.41 19.31 14.06
CA GLU A 142 -10.51 19.32 15.53
C GLU A 142 -9.74 18.21 16.26
N GLY A 143 -8.42 18.39 16.42
CA GLY A 143 -7.60 17.62 17.35
C GLY A 143 -6.92 16.38 16.79
N ALA A 144 -6.82 16.23 15.47
CA ALA A 144 -6.06 15.14 14.87
C ALA A 144 -4.60 15.10 15.37
N HIS A 145 -4.00 16.25 15.63
CA HIS A 145 -2.66 16.39 16.23
C HIS A 145 -2.59 15.99 17.71
N GLN A 146 -3.72 15.89 18.42
CA GLN A 146 -3.77 15.48 19.83
C GLN A 146 -3.92 13.98 20.03
N GLY A 147 -3.91 13.17 18.96
CA GLY A 147 -3.95 11.71 19.04
C GLY A 147 -5.31 11.12 19.45
N VAL A 148 -6.35 11.94 19.56
CA VAL A 148 -7.69 11.51 19.94
C VAL A 148 -8.55 11.36 18.69
N GLY A 149 -8.59 10.14 18.11
CA GLY A 149 -9.64 9.80 17.14
C GLY A 149 -9.20 9.20 15.81
N LEU A 150 -8.01 9.49 15.28
CA LEU A 150 -7.52 8.87 14.05
C LEU A 150 -6.30 8.02 14.39
N GLY A 151 -6.37 6.71 14.16
CA GLY A 151 -5.22 5.83 14.35
C GLY A 151 -4.07 6.23 13.42
N TYR A 152 -2.83 6.14 13.90
CA TYR A 152 -1.59 6.42 13.15
C TYR A 152 -1.57 5.73 11.78
N ASP A 153 -2.21 4.57 11.67
CA ASP A 153 -2.26 3.78 10.45
C ASP A 153 -3.18 4.40 9.38
N PHE A 154 -4.30 5.04 9.77
CA PHE A 154 -5.17 5.73 8.81
C PHE A 154 -4.48 6.93 8.19
N LEU A 155 -3.73 7.65 8.98
CA LEU A 155 -3.01 8.85 8.57
C LEU A 155 -1.89 8.52 7.57
N ARG A 156 -1.22 7.37 7.72
CA ARG A 156 -0.30 6.84 6.70
C ARG A 156 -0.98 6.54 5.36
N HIS A 157 -2.26 6.17 5.37
CA HIS A 157 -3.02 5.95 4.14
C HIS A 157 -3.36 7.24 3.43
N VAL A 158 -3.63 8.31 4.20
CA VAL A 158 -3.88 9.65 3.66
C VAL A 158 -2.61 10.24 3.03
N GLU A 159 -1.44 10.02 3.61
CA GLU A 159 -0.14 10.44 3.05
C GLU A 159 0.15 9.87 1.66
N ARG A 160 -0.53 8.80 1.27
CA ARG A 160 -0.36 8.16 -0.04
C ARG A 160 -1.25 8.72 -1.14
N THR A 161 -2.18 9.62 -0.80
CA THR A 161 -2.95 10.32 -1.82
C THR A 161 -2.03 11.20 -2.66
N LYS A 162 -2.20 11.14 -3.97
CA LYS A 162 -1.36 11.87 -4.94
C LYS A 162 -1.82 13.32 -5.09
N VAL A 163 -3.15 13.55 -5.01
CA VAL A 163 -3.79 14.86 -5.18
C VAL A 163 -4.81 15.05 -4.06
N LEU A 164 -4.94 16.29 -3.57
CA LEU A 164 -5.94 16.69 -2.60
C LEU A 164 -6.97 17.61 -3.25
N LEU A 165 -8.26 17.31 -3.04
CA LEU A 165 -9.37 18.20 -3.36
C LEU A 165 -9.86 18.83 -2.04
N HIS A 166 -9.55 20.10 -1.85
CA HIS A 166 -9.95 20.86 -0.69
C HIS A 166 -11.33 21.48 -0.89
N VAL A 167 -12.36 20.87 -0.31
CA VAL A 167 -13.74 21.27 -0.51
C VAL A 167 -14.14 22.34 0.51
N LEU A 168 -14.61 23.48 0.00
CA LEU A 168 -15.08 24.61 0.77
C LEU A 168 -16.58 24.84 0.53
N ASP A 169 -17.34 25.13 1.58
CA ASP A 169 -18.68 25.65 1.50
C ASP A 169 -18.63 27.17 1.30
N VAL A 170 -18.74 27.62 0.05
CA VAL A 170 -18.68 29.05 -0.26
C VAL A 170 -19.98 29.80 0.05
N SER A 171 -21.05 29.09 0.36
CA SER A 171 -22.32 29.71 0.76
C SER A 171 -22.28 30.29 2.18
N GLY A 172 -21.41 29.74 3.05
CA GLY A 172 -21.37 30.15 4.46
C GLY A 172 -22.64 29.81 5.25
N THR A 173 -23.46 28.88 4.75
CA THR A 173 -24.75 28.51 5.39
C THR A 173 -24.57 27.94 6.79
N ASP A 174 -23.42 27.37 7.10
CA ASP A 174 -23.09 26.85 8.44
C ASP A 174 -22.56 27.95 9.38
N GLY A 175 -22.57 29.22 8.97
CA GLY A 175 -22.13 30.37 9.78
C GLY A 175 -20.58 30.50 9.85
N ARG A 176 -19.83 29.78 9.02
CA ARG A 176 -18.36 29.85 8.94
C ARG A 176 -17.93 30.66 7.71
N ASP A 177 -16.79 31.36 7.82
CA ASP A 177 -16.18 31.99 6.67
C ASP A 177 -15.36 30.97 5.88
N PRO A 178 -15.62 30.79 4.56
CA PRO A 178 -14.86 29.86 3.73
C PRO A 178 -13.35 30.14 3.68
N ILE A 179 -12.93 31.39 3.88
CA ILE A 179 -11.51 31.76 3.93
C ILE A 179 -10.86 31.24 5.23
N ASP A 180 -11.55 31.40 6.36
CA ASP A 180 -11.08 30.85 7.64
C ASP A 180 -11.00 29.32 7.60
N ASP A 181 -11.98 28.68 6.98
CA ASP A 181 -11.99 27.22 6.80
C ASP A 181 -10.81 26.77 5.94
N PHE A 182 -10.50 27.48 4.86
CA PHE A 182 -9.34 27.23 4.00
C PHE A 182 -8.02 27.32 4.76
N GLU A 183 -7.81 28.38 5.55
CA GLU A 183 -6.57 28.58 6.32
C GLU A 183 -6.40 27.50 7.41
N LYS A 184 -7.47 27.17 8.13
CA LYS A 184 -7.41 26.18 9.20
C LYS A 184 -7.09 24.79 8.68
N ILE A 185 -7.71 24.35 7.57
CA ILE A 185 -7.41 23.04 6.96
C ILE A 185 -5.97 22.98 6.47
N ASN A 186 -5.46 24.05 5.82
CA ASN A 186 -4.06 24.08 5.39
C ASN A 186 -3.09 24.07 6.57
N PHE A 187 -3.44 24.73 7.67
CA PHE A 187 -2.67 24.69 8.90
C PHE A 187 -2.65 23.27 9.48
N GLU A 188 -3.79 22.60 9.56
CA GLU A 188 -3.88 21.23 10.08
C GLU A 188 -3.12 20.23 9.18
N LEU A 189 -3.22 20.37 7.86
CA LEU A 189 -2.46 19.54 6.93
C LEU A 189 -0.95 19.66 7.18
N LYS A 190 -0.48 20.88 7.46
CA LYS A 190 0.93 21.15 7.75
C LYS A 190 1.38 20.61 9.09
N GLU A 191 0.57 20.82 10.14
CA GLU A 191 0.85 20.29 11.47
C GLU A 191 0.85 18.75 11.48
N TYR A 192 0.05 18.16 10.58
CA TYR A 192 -0.05 16.73 10.47
C TYR A 192 1.14 16.11 9.74
N SER A 193 1.47 16.59 8.53
CA SER A 193 2.55 16.06 7.69
C SER A 193 3.02 17.11 6.68
N ASP A 194 4.31 17.41 6.71
CA ASP A 194 4.95 18.26 5.70
C ASP A 194 4.81 17.67 4.27
N LYS A 195 4.79 16.34 4.14
CA LYS A 195 4.56 15.66 2.85
C LYS A 195 3.17 15.97 2.31
N LEU A 196 2.14 15.89 3.15
CA LEU A 196 0.75 16.19 2.78
C LEU A 196 0.54 17.66 2.43
N ALA A 197 1.16 18.57 3.18
CA ALA A 197 1.09 20.00 2.93
C ALA A 197 1.71 20.41 1.57
N ARG A 198 2.67 19.62 1.07
CA ARG A 198 3.32 19.84 -0.23
C ARG A 198 2.59 19.20 -1.42
N ARG A 199 1.59 18.35 -1.16
CA ARG A 199 0.82 17.70 -2.25
C ARG A 199 0.11 18.73 -3.11
N LYS A 200 -0.02 18.41 -4.39
CA LYS A 200 -0.83 19.22 -5.31
C LYS A 200 -2.27 19.28 -4.77
N GLN A 201 -2.73 20.49 -4.56
CA GLN A 201 -4.05 20.77 -4.02
C GLN A 201 -4.89 21.56 -5.01
N LEU A 202 -6.13 21.13 -5.22
CA LEU A 202 -7.14 21.85 -5.99
C LEU A 202 -8.27 22.23 -5.04
N VAL A 203 -8.58 23.51 -4.94
CA VAL A 203 -9.67 24.01 -4.11
C VAL A 203 -11.00 23.89 -4.84
N VAL A 204 -12.00 23.37 -4.17
CA VAL A 204 -13.32 23.10 -4.72
C VAL A 204 -14.35 24.00 -4.00
N ALA A 205 -14.81 25.03 -4.69
CA ALA A 205 -15.88 25.92 -4.18
C ALA A 205 -17.24 25.24 -4.40
N ASN A 206 -17.74 24.57 -3.37
CA ASN A 206 -19.01 23.85 -3.44
C ASN A 206 -20.19 24.72 -2.98
N LYS A 207 -21.41 24.26 -3.28
CA LYS A 207 -22.70 24.93 -3.03
C LYS A 207 -22.93 26.19 -3.88
N MET A 208 -22.41 26.16 -5.11
CA MET A 208 -22.61 27.24 -6.09
C MET A 208 -24.06 27.37 -6.60
N ASP A 209 -24.91 26.40 -6.29
CA ASP A 209 -26.35 26.48 -6.53
C ASP A 209 -27.04 27.54 -5.66
N LEU A 210 -26.47 27.86 -4.49
CA LEU A 210 -27.01 28.86 -3.58
C LEU A 210 -26.58 30.27 -3.99
N PRO A 211 -27.48 31.29 -3.86
CA PRO A 211 -27.17 32.67 -4.18
C PRO A 211 -25.97 33.22 -3.41
N GLU A 212 -25.90 32.94 -2.11
CA GLU A 212 -24.82 33.35 -1.22
C GLU A 212 -23.46 32.77 -1.68
N GLY A 213 -23.48 31.53 -2.22
CA GLY A 213 -22.29 30.89 -2.76
C GLY A 213 -21.72 31.65 -3.96
N ARG A 214 -22.58 32.12 -4.85
CA ARG A 214 -22.19 32.92 -6.02
C ARG A 214 -21.67 34.30 -5.62
N GLU A 215 -22.27 34.93 -4.63
CA GLU A 215 -21.82 36.24 -4.12
C GLU A 215 -20.43 36.15 -3.46
N ASN A 216 -20.19 35.13 -2.68
CA ASN A 216 -18.94 34.93 -1.97
C ASN A 216 -17.80 34.41 -2.88
N PHE A 217 -18.13 33.75 -3.98
CA PHE A 217 -17.15 33.04 -4.82
C PHE A 217 -16.01 33.92 -5.28
N GLU A 218 -16.30 35.14 -5.81
CA GLU A 218 -15.25 36.02 -6.32
C GLU A 218 -14.27 36.47 -5.22
N ARG A 219 -14.76 36.69 -3.99
CA ARG A 219 -13.93 37.01 -2.82
C ARG A 219 -13.01 35.84 -2.45
N VAL A 220 -13.57 34.61 -2.37
CA VAL A 220 -12.83 33.40 -2.02
C VAL A 220 -11.84 33.06 -3.12
N LYS A 221 -12.26 33.16 -4.39
CA LYS A 221 -11.40 32.89 -5.55
C LYS A 221 -10.16 33.76 -5.54
N LYS A 222 -10.32 35.08 -5.42
CA LYS A 222 -9.20 36.00 -5.37
C LYS A 222 -8.22 35.66 -4.27
N TYR A 223 -8.72 35.33 -3.06
CA TYR A 223 -7.89 34.98 -1.92
C TYR A 223 -7.09 33.69 -2.16
N VAL A 224 -7.75 32.63 -2.64
CA VAL A 224 -7.15 31.33 -2.89
C VAL A 224 -6.10 31.42 -4.00
N GLU A 225 -6.37 32.17 -5.08
CA GLU A 225 -5.43 32.40 -6.19
C GLU A 225 -4.21 33.24 -5.74
N GLU A 226 -4.39 34.22 -4.85
CA GLU A 226 -3.28 34.99 -4.23
C GLU A 226 -2.36 34.10 -3.39
N LYS A 227 -2.88 33.01 -2.83
CA LYS A 227 -2.09 31.99 -2.11
C LYS A 227 -1.43 30.97 -3.05
N GLY A 228 -1.69 31.02 -4.34
CA GLY A 228 -1.09 30.16 -5.37
C GLY A 228 -1.83 28.85 -5.62
N PHE A 229 -3.08 28.74 -5.17
CA PHE A 229 -3.91 27.56 -5.40
C PHE A 229 -4.93 27.80 -6.52
N GLU A 230 -5.21 26.76 -7.29
CA GLU A 230 -6.28 26.76 -8.30
C GLU A 230 -7.63 26.45 -7.60
N ILE A 231 -8.70 27.13 -8.02
CA ILE A 231 -10.04 26.95 -7.46
C ILE A 231 -11.07 26.70 -8.58
N MET A 232 -11.96 25.72 -8.35
CA MET A 232 -13.03 25.38 -9.27
C MET A 232 -14.40 25.46 -8.61
N PRO A 233 -15.38 26.15 -9.25
CA PRO A 233 -16.75 26.21 -8.76
C PRO A 233 -17.51 24.93 -9.11
N VAL A 234 -18.25 24.37 -8.14
CA VAL A 234 -19.09 23.18 -8.31
C VAL A 234 -20.37 23.28 -7.50
N SER A 235 -21.34 22.45 -7.85
CA SER A 235 -22.48 22.15 -6.99
C SER A 235 -22.66 20.64 -6.89
N ALA A 236 -22.39 20.09 -5.72
CA ALA A 236 -22.63 18.67 -5.45
C ALA A 236 -24.13 18.32 -5.49
N ALA A 237 -25.03 19.29 -5.27
CA ALA A 237 -26.46 19.09 -5.30
C ALA A 237 -27.02 18.96 -6.71
N THR A 238 -26.58 19.81 -7.64
CA THR A 238 -27.03 19.83 -9.05
C THR A 238 -26.15 18.97 -9.96
N GLY A 239 -24.91 18.69 -9.56
CA GLY A 239 -23.91 18.02 -10.39
C GLY A 239 -23.11 18.98 -11.29
N ASP A 240 -23.42 20.28 -11.24
CA ASP A 240 -22.73 21.27 -12.08
C ASP A 240 -21.24 21.36 -11.71
N GLY A 241 -20.39 21.39 -12.74
CA GLY A 241 -18.93 21.48 -12.61
C GLY A 241 -18.23 20.22 -12.16
N LEU A 242 -18.92 19.17 -11.67
CA LEU A 242 -18.30 17.95 -11.15
C LEU A 242 -17.53 17.18 -12.22
N GLN A 243 -18.03 17.09 -13.44
CA GLN A 243 -17.34 16.40 -14.51
C GLN A 243 -16.01 17.10 -14.86
N ALA A 244 -16.03 18.42 -14.97
CA ALA A 244 -14.82 19.20 -15.22
C ALA A 244 -13.81 19.07 -14.06
N LEU A 245 -14.31 19.05 -12.81
CA LEU A 245 -13.48 18.81 -11.63
C LEU A 245 -12.78 17.44 -11.69
N MET A 246 -13.50 16.37 -12.07
CA MET A 246 -12.92 15.03 -12.16
C MET A 246 -11.89 14.92 -13.28
N PHE A 247 -12.12 15.56 -14.43
CA PHE A 247 -11.12 15.65 -15.50
C PHE A 247 -9.86 16.37 -15.02
N LYS A 248 -10.01 17.49 -14.31
CA LYS A 248 -8.88 18.25 -13.79
C LYS A 248 -8.10 17.46 -12.74
N ALA A 249 -8.78 16.79 -11.83
CA ALA A 249 -8.15 15.91 -10.86
C ALA A 249 -7.35 14.78 -11.53
N TYR A 250 -7.90 14.18 -12.58
CA TYR A 250 -7.20 13.17 -13.36
C TYR A 250 -5.95 13.74 -14.08
N GLU A 251 -6.04 14.93 -14.66
CA GLU A 251 -4.90 15.61 -15.27
C GLU A 251 -3.77 15.83 -14.24
N MET A 252 -4.12 16.30 -13.04
CA MET A 252 -3.16 16.48 -11.95
C MET A 252 -2.51 15.16 -11.48
N LEU A 253 -3.25 14.04 -11.56
CA LEU A 253 -2.71 12.71 -11.26
C LEU A 253 -1.65 12.26 -12.27
N GLN A 254 -1.83 12.58 -13.56
CA GLN A 254 -0.85 12.24 -14.61
C GLN A 254 0.47 13.01 -14.44
N ASP A 255 0.40 14.22 -13.91
CA ASP A 255 1.57 15.04 -13.61
C ASP A 255 2.29 14.66 -12.33
N PHE A 256 1.79 13.68 -11.58
CA PHE A 256 2.39 13.25 -10.33
C PHE A 256 3.61 12.36 -10.61
N ALA A 257 4.80 12.88 -10.31
CA ALA A 257 6.01 12.06 -10.25
C ALA A 257 6.07 11.40 -8.86
N PRO A 258 6.19 10.07 -8.77
CA PRO A 258 6.38 9.42 -7.46
C PRO A 258 7.64 9.99 -6.80
N GLU A 259 7.50 10.55 -5.62
CA GLU A 259 8.65 10.76 -4.74
C GLU A 259 9.14 9.37 -4.32
N GLU A 260 10.40 9.07 -4.56
CA GLU A 260 11.04 7.88 -4.00
C GLU A 260 10.92 8.01 -2.47
N ASP A 261 10.03 7.21 -1.88
CA ASP A 261 9.97 7.12 -0.43
C ASP A 261 11.33 6.60 0.04
N GLU A 262 12.12 7.47 0.67
CA GLU A 262 13.24 7.09 1.52
C GLU A 262 12.69 6.38 2.78
N GLU A 263 11.81 5.40 2.59
CA GLU A 263 11.43 4.51 3.68
C GLU A 263 12.55 3.50 3.84
N GLU A 264 13.15 3.57 5.01
CA GLU A 264 14.06 2.61 5.62
C GLU A 264 14.12 1.28 4.85
N ASN A 265 15.06 1.19 3.93
CA ASN A 265 15.65 -0.08 3.58
C ASN A 265 16.29 -0.61 4.87
N LEU A 266 15.49 -1.24 5.71
CA LEU A 266 16.03 -2.14 6.73
C LEU A 266 16.87 -3.14 5.93
N LEU A 267 18.18 -2.92 5.99
CA LEU A 267 19.17 -3.82 5.46
C LEU A 267 18.80 -5.20 6.00
N ILE A 268 18.27 -6.04 5.15
CA ILE A 268 18.26 -7.48 5.43
C ILE A 268 19.74 -7.80 5.45
N GLU A 269 20.31 -8.00 6.64
CA GLU A 269 21.63 -8.57 6.77
C GLU A 269 21.60 -9.87 5.96
N GLU A 270 22.27 -9.88 4.83
CA GLU A 270 22.50 -11.11 4.08
C GLU A 270 23.35 -12.01 4.99
N ILE A 271 22.67 -12.90 5.71
CA ILE A 271 23.34 -13.95 6.47
C ILE A 271 24.07 -14.78 5.41
N ASP A 272 25.41 -14.82 5.50
CA ASP A 272 26.24 -15.65 4.64
C ASP A 272 25.66 -17.08 4.66
N PRO A 273 25.19 -17.60 3.52
CA PRO A 273 24.55 -18.90 3.46
C PRO A 273 25.48 -20.05 3.89
N ASP A 274 26.79 -19.83 3.87
CA ASP A 274 27.81 -20.81 4.29
C ASP A 274 28.17 -20.70 5.78
N SER A 275 27.62 -19.74 6.51
CA SER A 275 27.81 -19.61 7.94
C SER A 275 27.10 -20.76 8.69
N PHE A 276 27.78 -21.33 9.67
CA PHE A 276 27.21 -22.30 10.61
C PHE A 276 27.66 -22.02 12.02
N GLU A 277 26.82 -22.36 12.97
CA GLU A 277 27.09 -22.22 14.40
C GLU A 277 27.10 -23.61 15.06
N VAL A 278 28.08 -23.84 15.92
CA VAL A 278 28.17 -25.06 16.71
C VAL A 278 27.82 -24.70 18.15
N VAL A 279 26.69 -25.19 18.62
CA VAL A 279 26.23 -24.97 19.99
C VAL A 279 26.52 -26.20 20.81
N PRO A 280 27.28 -26.12 21.94
CA PRO A 280 27.52 -27.26 22.82
C PRO A 280 26.20 -27.68 23.47
N GLY A 281 25.85 -28.95 23.31
CA GLY A 281 24.73 -29.58 23.98
C GLY A 281 25.16 -30.13 25.38
N ASN A 282 24.41 -31.10 25.92
CA ASN A 282 24.74 -31.72 27.21
C ASN A 282 25.87 -32.73 27.04
N ASP A 283 26.91 -32.59 27.87
CA ASP A 283 28.07 -33.45 28.15
C ASP A 283 28.88 -34.03 26.98
N THR A 284 28.29 -34.47 25.88
CA THR A 284 28.98 -35.05 24.71
C THR A 284 28.38 -34.71 23.39
N ASP A 285 27.29 -33.99 23.38
CA ASP A 285 26.55 -33.70 22.15
C ASP A 285 26.79 -32.25 21.69
N PHE A 286 26.85 -32.07 20.38
CA PHE A 286 26.93 -30.77 19.75
C PHE A 286 25.76 -30.59 18.78
N GLU A 287 25.11 -29.46 18.85
CA GLU A 287 24.08 -29.04 17.88
C GLU A 287 24.73 -28.15 16.86
N VAL A 288 24.62 -28.51 15.60
CA VAL A 288 25.13 -27.69 14.49
C VAL A 288 23.95 -27.06 13.79
N ARG A 289 23.92 -25.73 13.76
CA ARG A 289 22.88 -24.92 13.12
C ARG A 289 23.48 -24.19 11.93
N GLY A 290 22.81 -24.22 10.80
CA GLY A 290 23.26 -23.50 9.61
C GLY A 290 22.48 -23.94 8.40
N LYS A 291 22.06 -22.97 7.59
CA LYS A 291 21.14 -23.17 6.47
C LYS A 291 21.65 -24.22 5.47
N ASN A 292 22.94 -24.22 5.14
CA ASN A 292 23.55 -25.19 4.23
C ASN A 292 23.69 -26.58 4.86
N ILE A 293 23.99 -26.68 6.16
CA ILE A 293 24.11 -27.96 6.85
C ILE A 293 22.73 -28.62 6.99
N GLU A 294 21.73 -27.88 7.42
CA GLU A 294 20.35 -28.38 7.52
C GLU A 294 19.83 -28.86 6.16
N ARG A 295 20.18 -28.14 5.08
CA ARG A 295 19.89 -28.54 3.69
C ARG A 295 20.54 -29.86 3.32
N LEU A 296 21.83 -30.02 3.60
CA LEU A 296 22.58 -31.25 3.30
C LEU A 296 21.98 -32.44 4.08
N VAL A 297 21.69 -32.27 5.36
CA VAL A 297 21.02 -33.28 6.19
C VAL A 297 19.67 -33.68 5.58
N ALA A 298 18.84 -32.71 5.23
CA ALA A 298 17.51 -32.98 4.64
C ALA A 298 17.58 -33.73 3.31
N MET A 299 18.61 -33.47 2.50
CA MET A 299 18.82 -34.10 1.18
C MET A 299 19.45 -35.49 1.28
N THR A 300 20.01 -35.87 2.43
CA THR A 300 20.70 -37.15 2.64
C THR A 300 19.73 -38.20 3.16
N ASN A 301 19.86 -39.44 2.65
CA ASN A 301 19.13 -40.58 3.18
C ASN A 301 20.00 -41.33 4.18
N PHE A 302 19.83 -41.07 5.47
CA PHE A 302 20.62 -41.69 6.56
C PHE A 302 20.35 -43.19 6.77
N ASP A 303 19.28 -43.75 6.16
CA ASP A 303 19.00 -45.19 6.22
C ASP A 303 19.83 -45.98 5.19
N ASN A 304 20.63 -45.29 4.36
CA ASN A 304 21.46 -45.90 3.33
C ASN A 304 22.97 -45.70 3.65
N ASP A 305 23.68 -46.78 3.92
CA ASP A 305 25.09 -46.73 4.28
C ASP A 305 26.00 -46.07 3.24
N GLU A 306 25.71 -46.21 1.97
CA GLU A 306 26.48 -45.60 0.86
C GLU A 306 26.22 -44.07 0.83
N ALA A 307 25.02 -43.65 1.12
CA ALA A 307 24.66 -42.21 1.24
C ALA A 307 25.33 -41.58 2.46
N LEU A 308 25.33 -42.30 3.61
CA LEU A 308 25.94 -41.87 4.87
C LEU A 308 27.47 -41.71 4.71
N TYR A 309 28.13 -42.68 4.07
CA TYR A 309 29.56 -42.57 3.84
C TYR A 309 30.00 -41.39 2.99
N ARG A 310 29.08 -40.86 2.20
CA ARG A 310 29.31 -39.70 1.29
C ARG A 310 28.94 -38.36 1.92
N PHE A 311 28.13 -38.37 2.95
CA PHE A 311 27.76 -37.17 3.75
C PHE A 311 28.96 -36.64 4.55
#